data_d8d30373c1b8e88629c9b214721bfd7a
#
_entry.id   d8d30373c1b8e88629c9b214721bfd7a
#
_cell.length_a   1.000
_cell.length_b   1.000
_cell.length_c   1.000
_cell.angle_alpha   90.00
_cell.angle_beta   90.00
_cell.angle_gamma   90.00
#
_symmetry.space_group_name_H-M   'P 1'
#
loop_
_entity.id
_entity.type
_entity.pdbx_description
1 polymer ?
#
loop_
_entity_poly.entity_id
_entity_poly.type
_entity_poly.pdbx_seq_one_letter_code
_entity_poly.pdbx_strand_id
1 'polypeptide(L)'
;CESRPNDLYNTLRAVEEKFGHFFSSLKWINLGGGHLITHKDYDENVLIEILKDFKSRHPHLRIILEPGSAFTWDTGVLVSRVEDVLNNGGRNVMMLNVSFACHMPDCLEMPYKPAIIGMHDPVGKETAWYMGGNSCLAGDYVGAWAFDNNHWPQVGDLVIFRDMIHYTMVKTTMFNGVTHPSIVTYHSQRGFETIRRFGYKDYKVRMG
;
A
#
# COMPACT_ATOMS: atom_id res chain seq x y z
N CYS A 1 -8.98 -5.16 1.91
CA CYS A 1 -8.65 -4.86 3.32
C CYS A 1 -9.92 -4.52 4.09
N GLU A 2 -10.06 -5.10 5.28
CA GLU A 2 -11.19 -4.88 6.18
C GLU A 2 -10.97 -3.59 6.97
N SER A 3 -11.57 -2.50 6.50
CA SER A 3 -11.48 -1.19 7.16
C SER A 3 -12.47 -1.02 8.31
N ARG A 4 -13.43 -1.95 8.45
CA ARG A 4 -14.50 -1.91 9.46
C ARG A 4 -14.66 -3.29 10.11
N PRO A 5 -14.67 -3.39 11.45
CA PRO A 5 -14.88 -4.68 12.11
C PRO A 5 -16.25 -5.32 11.82
N ASN A 6 -17.27 -4.52 11.49
CA ASN A 6 -18.61 -5.02 11.15
C ASN A 6 -18.65 -5.91 9.89
N ASP A 7 -17.69 -5.77 8.98
CA ASP A 7 -17.58 -6.63 7.80
C ASP A 7 -17.26 -8.08 8.24
N LEU A 8 -16.40 -8.25 9.24
CA LEU A 8 -16.16 -9.55 9.88
C LEU A 8 -17.41 -10.11 10.57
N TYR A 9 -18.16 -9.26 11.28
CA TYR A 9 -19.42 -9.68 11.91
C TYR A 9 -20.38 -10.29 10.88
N ASN A 10 -20.60 -9.61 9.76
CA ASN A 10 -21.49 -10.09 8.70
C ASN A 10 -20.98 -11.40 8.10
N THR A 11 -19.66 -11.50 7.88
CA THR A 11 -19.01 -12.72 7.39
C THR A 11 -19.20 -13.88 8.36
N LEU A 12 -18.97 -13.68 9.66
CA LEU A 12 -19.17 -14.72 10.68
C LEU A 12 -20.62 -15.21 10.74
N ARG A 13 -21.61 -14.29 10.66
CA ARG A 13 -23.03 -14.67 10.62
C ARG A 13 -23.34 -15.55 9.40
N ALA A 14 -22.85 -15.20 8.23
CA ALA A 14 -23.03 -15.99 7.02
C ALA A 14 -22.34 -17.37 7.11
N VAL A 15 -21.14 -17.41 7.73
CA VAL A 15 -20.41 -18.66 7.94
C VAL A 15 -21.13 -19.55 8.95
N GLU A 16 -21.63 -19.01 10.05
CA GLU A 16 -22.44 -19.78 11.03
C GLU A 16 -23.70 -20.35 10.39
N GLU A 17 -24.42 -19.57 9.59
CA GLU A 17 -25.64 -20.00 8.91
C GLU A 17 -25.37 -21.15 7.92
N LYS A 18 -24.33 -20.99 7.09
CA LYS A 18 -24.07 -21.93 5.98
C LYS A 18 -23.23 -23.13 6.39
N PHE A 19 -22.30 -22.95 7.30
CA PHE A 19 -21.26 -23.93 7.63
C PHE A 19 -21.23 -24.32 9.12
N GLY A 20 -22.11 -23.76 9.96
CA GLY A 20 -22.12 -23.99 11.41
C GLY A 20 -22.23 -25.48 11.78
N HIS A 21 -22.85 -26.30 10.95
CA HIS A 21 -22.98 -27.74 11.15
C HIS A 21 -21.63 -28.49 11.16
N PHE A 22 -20.56 -27.91 10.58
CA PHE A 22 -19.22 -28.47 10.65
C PHE A 22 -18.47 -28.08 11.93
N PHE A 23 -18.88 -27.05 12.65
CA PHE A 23 -18.10 -26.45 13.72
C PHE A 23 -17.79 -27.43 14.84
N SER A 24 -18.73 -28.34 15.16
CA SER A 24 -18.52 -29.39 16.17
C SER A 24 -17.34 -30.31 15.89
N SER A 25 -16.95 -30.48 14.63
CA SER A 25 -15.83 -31.32 14.20
C SER A 25 -14.52 -30.54 14.04
N LEU A 26 -14.55 -29.21 14.10
CA LEU A 26 -13.38 -28.36 13.91
C LEU A 26 -12.67 -28.10 15.25
N LYS A 27 -11.34 -27.97 15.19
CA LYS A 27 -10.50 -27.53 16.31
C LYS A 27 -10.22 -26.05 16.29
N TRP A 28 -10.24 -25.47 15.09
CA TRP A 28 -9.95 -24.04 14.86
C TRP A 28 -10.70 -23.53 13.63
N ILE A 29 -10.83 -22.22 13.59
CA ILE A 29 -11.29 -21.47 12.41
C ILE A 29 -10.29 -20.35 12.12
N ASN A 30 -9.87 -20.23 10.87
CA ASN A 30 -9.04 -19.13 10.39
C ASN A 30 -9.93 -18.16 9.64
N LEU A 31 -10.01 -16.94 10.13
CA LEU A 31 -10.82 -15.87 9.57
C LEU A 31 -10.03 -14.98 8.59
N GLY A 32 -8.79 -15.37 8.28
CA GLY A 32 -7.93 -14.69 7.32
C GLY A 32 -7.34 -13.39 7.83
N GLY A 33 -6.88 -12.59 6.86
CA GLY A 33 -6.24 -11.31 7.10
C GLY A 33 -7.09 -10.13 6.67
N GLY A 34 -6.39 -9.02 6.41
CA GLY A 34 -7.00 -7.80 5.88
C GLY A 34 -7.53 -6.82 6.94
N HIS A 35 -7.58 -7.21 8.21
CA HIS A 35 -8.02 -6.32 9.29
C HIS A 35 -6.96 -5.27 9.60
N LEU A 36 -7.28 -4.01 9.37
CA LEU A 36 -6.37 -2.87 9.59
C LEU A 36 -6.42 -2.38 11.04
N ILE A 37 -6.19 -3.27 12.00
CA ILE A 37 -6.34 -3.03 13.45
C ILE A 37 -5.46 -1.90 14.00
N THR A 38 -4.41 -1.50 13.30
CA THR A 38 -3.53 -0.39 13.68
C THR A 38 -3.89 0.92 12.98
N HIS A 39 -4.88 0.90 12.08
CA HIS A 39 -5.35 2.12 11.43
C HIS A 39 -6.16 2.97 12.42
N LYS A 40 -5.89 4.29 12.44
CA LYS A 40 -6.49 5.24 13.39
C LYS A 40 -8.02 5.25 13.43
N ASP A 41 -8.66 4.90 12.33
CA ASP A 41 -10.13 4.90 12.18
C ASP A 41 -10.73 3.48 12.36
N TYR A 42 -9.92 2.48 12.74
CA TYR A 42 -10.38 1.13 12.99
C TYR A 42 -10.76 0.97 14.47
N ASP A 43 -12.00 0.54 14.73
CA ASP A 43 -12.47 0.29 16.09
C ASP A 43 -12.11 -1.13 16.55
N GLU A 44 -10.98 -1.26 17.24
CA GLU A 44 -10.49 -2.53 17.78
C GLU A 44 -11.39 -3.10 18.86
N ASN A 45 -12.09 -2.26 19.63
CA ASN A 45 -12.99 -2.73 20.69
C ASN A 45 -14.19 -3.47 20.09
N VAL A 46 -14.73 -2.95 18.98
CA VAL A 46 -15.81 -3.62 18.24
C VAL A 46 -15.32 -4.97 17.71
N LEU A 47 -14.10 -5.06 17.16
CA LEU A 47 -13.52 -6.34 16.74
C LEU A 47 -13.43 -7.33 17.91
N ILE A 48 -12.92 -6.88 19.05
CA ILE A 48 -12.78 -7.70 20.26
C ILE A 48 -14.15 -8.25 20.70
N GLU A 49 -15.18 -7.42 20.73
CA GLU A 49 -16.53 -7.84 21.12
C GLU A 49 -17.13 -8.86 20.14
N ILE A 50 -16.94 -8.66 18.82
CA ILE A 50 -17.36 -9.62 17.79
C ILE A 50 -16.69 -10.98 18.00
N LEU A 51 -15.39 -10.98 18.26
CA LEU A 51 -14.63 -12.23 18.48
C LEU A 51 -15.02 -12.92 19.80
N LYS A 52 -15.26 -12.15 20.88
CA LYS A 52 -15.74 -12.68 22.16
C LYS A 52 -17.13 -13.30 22.03
N ASP A 53 -18.04 -12.62 21.35
CA ASP A 53 -19.40 -13.11 21.10
C ASP A 53 -19.36 -14.43 20.28
N PHE A 54 -18.61 -14.46 19.18
CA PHE A 54 -18.41 -15.70 18.40
C PHE A 54 -17.78 -16.82 19.26
N LYS A 55 -16.75 -16.50 20.05
CA LYS A 55 -16.09 -17.46 20.94
C LYS A 55 -17.01 -17.99 22.03
N SER A 56 -17.94 -17.19 22.52
CA SER A 56 -18.92 -17.61 23.53
C SER A 56 -19.89 -18.69 23.00
N ARG A 57 -20.27 -18.59 21.73
CA ARG A 57 -21.11 -19.59 21.05
C ARG A 57 -20.34 -20.85 20.64
N HIS A 58 -19.02 -20.72 20.40
CA HIS A 58 -18.17 -21.81 19.96
C HIS A 58 -16.90 -21.93 20.82
N PRO A 59 -17.04 -22.26 22.13
CA PRO A 59 -15.93 -22.17 23.10
C PRO A 59 -14.78 -23.14 22.80
N HIS A 60 -15.02 -24.24 22.08
CA HIS A 60 -14.01 -25.22 21.68
C HIS A 60 -13.14 -24.74 20.51
N LEU A 61 -13.64 -23.84 19.66
CA LEU A 61 -12.90 -23.38 18.48
C LEU A 61 -11.78 -22.41 18.86
N ARG A 62 -10.56 -22.67 18.39
CA ARG A 62 -9.50 -21.67 18.36
C ARG A 62 -9.73 -20.75 17.16
N ILE A 63 -9.74 -19.44 17.41
CA ILE A 63 -9.84 -18.41 16.35
C ILE A 63 -8.42 -17.99 15.95
N ILE A 64 -8.18 -17.91 14.66
CA ILE A 64 -6.93 -17.43 14.05
C ILE A 64 -7.26 -16.24 13.14
N LEU A 65 -6.47 -15.19 13.24
CA LEU A 65 -6.46 -14.04 12.33
C LEU A 65 -5.07 -13.89 11.73
N GLU A 66 -4.98 -13.36 10.51
CA GLU A 66 -3.72 -13.15 9.79
C GLU A 66 -3.58 -11.68 9.32
N PRO A 67 -3.60 -10.69 10.23
CA PRO A 67 -3.53 -9.27 9.88
C PRO A 67 -2.12 -8.90 9.41
N GLY A 68 -1.85 -8.93 8.10
CA GLY A 68 -0.53 -8.62 7.52
C GLY A 68 -0.23 -7.12 7.50
N SER A 69 -0.96 -6.34 6.69
CA SER A 69 -0.72 -4.89 6.51
C SER A 69 -0.81 -4.09 7.81
N ALA A 70 -1.60 -4.54 8.77
CA ALA A 70 -1.73 -3.88 10.06
C ALA A 70 -0.39 -3.74 10.82
N PHE A 71 0.55 -4.68 10.65
CA PHE A 71 1.86 -4.62 11.32
C PHE A 71 2.82 -3.61 10.70
N THR A 72 2.59 -3.24 9.44
CA THR A 72 3.48 -2.35 8.67
C THR A 72 2.80 -1.06 8.24
N TRP A 73 1.55 -0.84 8.69
CA TRP A 73 0.77 0.32 8.35
C TRP A 73 1.47 1.61 8.76
N ASP A 74 1.64 2.53 7.80
CA ASP A 74 2.25 3.86 7.95
C ASP A 74 3.67 3.85 8.60
N THR A 75 4.42 2.74 8.42
CA THR A 75 5.77 2.58 9.01
C THR A 75 6.90 3.02 8.08
N GLY A 76 6.59 3.40 6.85
CA GLY A 76 7.59 3.91 5.92
C GLY A 76 7.03 4.49 4.64
N VAL A 77 7.91 5.11 3.89
CA VAL A 77 7.60 5.88 2.69
C VAL A 77 8.47 5.41 1.52
N LEU A 78 7.98 5.65 0.30
CA LEU A 78 8.80 5.58 -0.91
C LEU A 78 9.14 7.02 -1.33
N VAL A 79 10.43 7.32 -1.36
CA VAL A 79 10.93 8.62 -1.82
C VAL A 79 11.31 8.51 -3.29
N SER A 80 10.72 9.35 -4.10
CA SER A 80 10.99 9.50 -5.52
C SER A 80 11.47 10.91 -5.83
N ARG A 81 12.03 11.08 -7.01
CA ARG A 81 12.48 12.36 -7.55
C ARG A 81 11.81 12.63 -8.89
N VAL A 82 11.47 13.88 -9.13
CA VAL A 82 11.02 14.36 -10.44
C VAL A 82 12.22 14.41 -11.40
N GLU A 83 12.15 13.67 -12.49
CA GLU A 83 13.17 13.63 -13.54
C GLU A 83 12.82 14.54 -14.72
N ASP A 84 11.53 14.77 -14.95
CA ASP A 84 11.05 15.67 -15.99
C ASP A 84 9.66 16.22 -15.67
N VAL A 85 9.34 17.40 -16.21
CA VAL A 85 8.04 18.05 -16.08
C VAL A 85 7.57 18.47 -17.46
N LEU A 86 6.43 17.95 -17.88
CA LEU A 86 5.92 18.16 -19.23
C LEU A 86 4.41 18.37 -19.25
N ASN A 87 3.92 18.91 -20.38
CA ASN A 87 2.50 18.95 -20.69
C ASN A 87 2.23 18.05 -21.89
N ASN A 88 1.38 17.06 -21.73
CA ASN A 88 0.98 16.14 -22.79
C ASN A 88 -0.52 16.24 -23.04
N GLY A 89 -0.90 16.81 -24.15
CA GLY A 89 -2.31 16.95 -24.55
C GLY A 89 -3.16 17.71 -23.53
N GLY A 90 -2.59 18.74 -22.88
CA GLY A 90 -3.26 19.57 -21.88
C GLY A 90 -3.22 18.99 -20.46
N ARG A 91 -2.55 17.85 -20.25
CA ARG A 91 -2.30 17.26 -18.92
C ARG A 91 -0.89 17.58 -18.45
N ASN A 92 -0.77 18.14 -17.26
CA ASN A 92 0.55 18.32 -16.65
C ASN A 92 1.03 17.00 -16.06
N VAL A 93 2.25 16.62 -16.35
CA VAL A 93 2.84 15.33 -15.95
C VAL A 93 4.20 15.55 -15.32
N MET A 94 4.42 14.93 -14.19
CA MET A 94 5.75 14.75 -13.58
C MET A 94 6.24 13.34 -13.91
N MET A 95 7.37 13.23 -14.56
CA MET A 95 8.05 11.94 -14.74
C MET A 95 8.94 11.66 -13.53
N LEU A 96 8.78 10.49 -12.94
CA LEU A 96 9.47 10.12 -11.70
C LEU A 96 10.56 9.07 -11.95
N ASN A 97 11.57 9.02 -11.06
CA ASN A 97 12.59 7.97 -11.09
C ASN A 97 12.14 6.64 -10.42
N VAL A 98 10.85 6.47 -10.25
CA VAL A 98 10.22 5.21 -9.84
C VAL A 98 9.21 4.77 -10.90
N SER A 99 8.75 3.54 -10.81
CA SER A 99 7.70 3.00 -11.68
C SER A 99 6.54 2.51 -10.81
N PHE A 100 5.33 2.89 -11.17
CA PHE A 100 4.13 2.34 -10.52
C PHE A 100 4.00 0.84 -10.83
N ALA A 101 4.23 0.45 -12.08
CA ALA A 101 4.17 -0.94 -12.49
C ALA A 101 5.23 -1.83 -11.81
N CYS A 102 6.45 -1.31 -11.57
CA CYS A 102 7.54 -2.07 -10.98
C CYS A 102 7.60 -1.98 -9.45
N HIS A 103 7.26 -0.82 -8.87
CA HIS A 103 7.50 -0.55 -7.45
C HIS A 103 6.23 -0.38 -6.65
N MET A 104 5.11 -0.07 -7.27
CA MET A 104 3.81 0.13 -6.63
C MET A 104 2.69 -0.57 -7.45
N PRO A 105 2.83 -1.86 -7.80
CA PRO A 105 1.90 -2.53 -8.73
C PRO A 105 0.45 -2.52 -8.21
N ASP A 106 0.23 -2.53 -6.90
CA ASP A 106 -1.11 -2.47 -6.31
C ASP A 106 -1.87 -1.19 -6.67
N CYS A 107 -1.18 -0.08 -6.94
CA CYS A 107 -1.82 1.15 -7.43
C CYS A 107 -2.52 0.94 -8.78
N LEU A 108 -2.07 -0.03 -9.58
CA LEU A 108 -2.61 -0.38 -10.89
C LEU A 108 -3.52 -1.61 -10.85
N GLU A 109 -3.15 -2.63 -10.06
CA GLU A 109 -3.85 -3.92 -9.98
C GLU A 109 -5.10 -3.86 -9.08
N MET A 110 -5.04 -3.11 -8.00
CA MET A 110 -6.14 -2.85 -7.07
C MET A 110 -6.46 -1.36 -7.05
N PRO A 111 -6.85 -0.73 -8.15
CA PRO A 111 -6.69 0.69 -8.42
C PRO A 111 -6.94 1.57 -7.20
N TYR A 112 -5.87 2.04 -6.57
CA TYR A 112 -5.94 3.03 -5.53
C TYR A 112 -4.89 4.11 -5.78
N LYS A 113 -5.16 5.29 -5.25
CA LYS A 113 -4.29 6.43 -5.36
C LYS A 113 -3.51 6.60 -4.06
N PRO A 114 -2.17 6.43 -4.07
CA PRO A 114 -1.39 6.54 -2.85
C PRO A 114 -1.40 7.98 -2.31
N ALA A 115 -1.40 8.11 -0.99
CA ALA A 115 -1.23 9.41 -0.36
C ALA A 115 0.20 9.93 -0.55
N ILE A 116 0.33 11.22 -0.84
CA ILE A 116 1.62 11.90 -1.05
C ILE A 116 1.73 13.05 -0.06
N ILE A 117 2.90 13.20 0.53
CA ILE A 117 3.15 14.29 1.48
C ILE A 117 3.13 15.63 0.73
N GLY A 118 2.31 16.57 1.21
CA GLY A 118 2.17 17.92 0.61
C GLY A 118 1.30 17.96 -0.64
N MET A 119 0.49 16.91 -0.88
CA MET A 119 -0.43 16.84 -2.01
C MET A 119 -1.79 16.25 -1.60
N HIS A 120 -2.83 16.62 -2.35
CA HIS A 120 -4.21 16.17 -2.14
C HIS A 120 -4.92 15.91 -3.48
N ASP A 121 -6.16 15.42 -3.43
CA ASP A 121 -7.02 15.29 -4.61
C ASP A 121 -7.41 16.67 -5.15
N PRO A 122 -7.23 16.94 -6.46
CA PRO A 122 -7.55 18.24 -7.03
C PRO A 122 -9.01 18.63 -6.80
N VAL A 123 -9.24 19.85 -6.35
CA VAL A 123 -10.56 20.42 -6.11
C VAL A 123 -10.82 21.60 -7.05
N GLY A 124 -11.93 21.56 -7.77
CA GLY A 124 -12.38 22.67 -8.62
C GLY A 124 -11.41 22.92 -9.79
N LYS A 125 -10.74 24.11 -9.79
CA LYS A 125 -9.85 24.55 -10.86
C LYS A 125 -8.35 24.46 -10.49
N GLU A 126 -8.01 23.73 -9.45
CA GLU A 126 -6.62 23.54 -9.06
C GLU A 126 -5.82 22.88 -10.17
N THR A 127 -4.54 23.20 -10.25
CA THR A 127 -3.64 22.59 -11.22
C THR A 127 -3.42 21.13 -10.86
N ALA A 128 -3.91 20.25 -11.73
CA ALA A 128 -3.79 18.80 -11.57
C ALA A 128 -2.49 18.28 -12.19
N TRP A 129 -1.77 17.43 -11.46
CA TRP A 129 -0.52 16.80 -11.85
C TRP A 129 -0.67 15.29 -11.89
N TYR A 130 -0.43 14.70 -13.05
CA TYR A 130 -0.28 13.25 -13.21
C TYR A 130 1.18 12.87 -12.94
N MET A 131 1.41 11.64 -12.52
CA MET A 131 2.75 11.12 -12.30
C MET A 131 2.99 9.92 -13.22
N GLY A 132 4.03 10.02 -14.04
CA GLY A 132 4.50 8.95 -14.92
C GLY A 132 5.70 8.24 -14.31
N GLY A 133 5.72 6.91 -14.41
CA GLY A 133 6.86 6.10 -14.03
C GLY A 133 7.88 5.95 -15.16
N ASN A 134 9.01 5.32 -14.84
CA ASN A 134 10.17 5.19 -15.73
C ASN A 134 10.27 3.84 -16.45
N SER A 135 9.21 3.03 -16.49
CA SER A 135 9.28 1.67 -17.06
C SER A 135 8.99 1.60 -18.56
N CYS A 136 8.71 2.68 -19.25
CA CYS A 136 8.25 2.77 -20.64
C CYS A 136 6.85 2.19 -20.93
N LEU A 137 6.17 1.59 -19.96
CA LEU A 137 4.79 1.12 -20.13
C LEU A 137 3.85 2.32 -20.27
N ALA A 138 2.97 2.30 -21.26
CA ALA A 138 1.97 3.36 -21.44
C ALA A 138 1.02 3.50 -20.23
N GLY A 139 0.80 2.41 -19.49
CA GLY A 139 -0.02 2.37 -18.27
C GLY A 139 0.75 2.68 -16.98
N ASP A 140 2.04 2.99 -17.05
CA ASP A 140 2.85 3.27 -15.86
C ASP A 140 2.67 4.71 -15.38
N TYR A 141 1.43 5.07 -15.07
CA TYR A 141 1.09 6.39 -14.54
C TYR A 141 -0.09 6.31 -13.58
N VAL A 142 -0.14 7.23 -12.65
CA VAL A 142 -1.28 7.44 -11.74
C VAL A 142 -1.55 8.95 -11.63
N GLY A 143 -2.72 9.34 -11.29
CA GLY A 143 -3.05 10.74 -11.06
C GLY A 143 -4.53 11.00 -10.93
N ALA A 144 -4.88 12.23 -10.67
CA ALA A 144 -3.98 13.38 -10.50
C ALA A 144 -3.95 13.86 -9.05
N TRP A 145 -2.94 14.67 -8.72
CA TRP A 145 -2.83 15.38 -7.43
C TRP A 145 -2.69 16.89 -7.66
N ALA A 146 -3.06 17.66 -6.64
CA ALA A 146 -2.72 19.09 -6.52
C ALA A 146 -1.76 19.29 -5.35
N PHE A 147 -0.89 20.28 -5.44
CA PHE A 147 0.00 20.66 -4.34
C PHE A 147 -0.73 21.52 -3.30
N ASP A 148 -0.53 21.27 -2.02
CA ASP A 148 -1.15 21.99 -0.92
C ASP A 148 -0.86 23.52 -0.94
N ASN A 149 0.27 23.91 -1.52
CA ASN A 149 0.76 25.29 -1.58
C ASN A 149 0.81 25.86 -3.02
N ASN A 150 0.11 25.24 -3.97
CA ASN A 150 0.17 25.60 -5.39
C ASN A 150 1.59 25.59 -5.97
N HIS A 151 2.47 24.75 -5.45
CA HIS A 151 3.83 24.58 -5.93
C HIS A 151 3.83 24.16 -7.40
N TRP A 152 4.76 24.74 -8.18
CA TRP A 152 5.03 24.30 -9.55
C TRP A 152 6.25 23.38 -9.53
N PRO A 153 6.09 22.08 -9.79
CA PRO A 153 7.16 21.11 -9.65
C PRO A 153 8.31 21.39 -10.63
N GLN A 154 9.51 21.04 -10.17
CA GLN A 154 10.74 21.16 -10.94
C GLN A 154 11.51 19.85 -10.93
N VAL A 155 12.38 19.67 -11.92
CA VAL A 155 13.33 18.55 -11.94
C VAL A 155 14.19 18.59 -10.69
N GLY A 156 14.26 17.46 -9.99
CA GLY A 156 14.97 17.33 -8.72
C GLY A 156 14.08 17.38 -7.49
N ASP A 157 12.84 17.86 -7.59
CA ASP A 157 11.90 17.86 -6.48
C ASP A 157 11.62 16.43 -5.98
N LEU A 158 11.37 16.30 -4.69
CA LEU A 158 11.03 15.03 -4.08
C LEU A 158 9.52 14.81 -4.05
N VAL A 159 9.10 13.61 -4.41
CA VAL A 159 7.74 13.11 -4.25
C VAL A 159 7.79 11.96 -3.25
N ILE A 160 7.07 12.09 -2.13
CA ILE A 160 7.13 11.16 -1.02
C ILE A 160 5.76 10.48 -0.87
N PHE A 161 5.71 9.22 -1.32
CA PHE A 161 4.53 8.37 -1.19
C PHE A 161 4.48 7.75 0.20
N ARG A 162 3.34 7.89 0.87
CA ARG A 162 3.10 7.33 2.22
C ARG A 162 2.74 5.85 2.14
N ASP A 163 2.99 5.17 3.26
CA ASP A 163 2.56 3.78 3.49
C ASP A 163 3.07 2.79 2.43
N MET A 164 4.39 2.83 2.15
CA MET A 164 5.02 2.07 1.07
C MET A 164 5.96 0.96 1.57
N ILE A 165 5.60 0.25 2.67
CA ILE A 165 6.45 -0.79 3.25
C ILE A 165 5.94 -2.22 2.97
N HIS A 166 4.63 -2.45 2.94
CA HIS A 166 4.09 -3.80 2.81
C HIS A 166 4.18 -4.37 1.37
N TYR A 167 3.08 -4.45 0.61
CA TYR A 167 3.09 -5.04 -0.74
C TYR A 167 3.97 -4.29 -1.73
N THR A 168 4.16 -3.00 -1.57
CA THR A 168 5.07 -2.20 -2.39
C THR A 168 6.54 -2.60 -2.27
N MET A 169 6.94 -3.32 -1.22
CA MET A 169 8.29 -3.88 -1.13
C MET A 169 8.38 -5.32 -1.67
N VAL A 170 7.35 -6.15 -1.43
CA VAL A 170 7.44 -7.59 -1.73
C VAL A 170 6.90 -7.96 -3.11
N LYS A 171 6.09 -7.12 -3.74
CA LYS A 171 5.56 -7.32 -5.11
C LYS A 171 6.38 -6.61 -6.19
N THR A 172 7.52 -6.03 -5.86
CA THR A 172 8.36 -5.29 -6.81
C THR A 172 8.94 -6.17 -7.90
N THR A 173 9.09 -5.59 -9.10
CA THR A 173 9.73 -6.23 -10.25
C THR A 173 10.84 -5.35 -10.80
N MET A 174 11.69 -5.93 -11.65
CA MET A 174 12.74 -5.21 -12.39
C MET A 174 12.44 -5.21 -13.90
N PHE A 175 11.17 -5.11 -14.25
CA PHE A 175 10.75 -5.08 -15.66
C PHE A 175 11.50 -3.99 -16.43
N ASN A 176 11.96 -4.31 -17.63
CA ASN A 176 12.81 -3.46 -18.48
C ASN A 176 14.12 -2.98 -17.83
N GLY A 177 14.61 -3.67 -16.80
CA GLY A 177 15.83 -3.29 -16.09
C GLY A 177 15.65 -2.13 -15.11
N VAL A 178 14.40 -1.74 -14.81
CA VAL A 178 14.13 -0.73 -13.77
C VAL A 178 14.66 -1.25 -12.43
N THR A 179 15.56 -0.49 -11.82
CA THR A 179 16.22 -0.88 -10.58
C THR A 179 15.27 -0.71 -9.39
N HIS A 180 15.24 -1.70 -8.48
CA HIS A 180 14.49 -1.54 -7.24
C HIS A 180 14.95 -0.33 -6.43
N PRO A 181 14.05 0.36 -5.71
CA PRO A 181 14.41 1.38 -4.74
C PRO A 181 15.34 0.83 -3.67
N SER A 182 16.30 1.64 -3.24
CA SER A 182 17.17 1.27 -2.11
C SER A 182 16.33 1.16 -0.83
N ILE A 183 16.69 0.19 0.03
CA ILE A 183 16.09 0.05 1.35
C ILE A 183 16.91 0.84 2.35
N VAL A 184 16.28 1.76 3.04
CA VAL A 184 16.89 2.66 4.01
C VAL A 184 16.08 2.65 5.29
N THR A 185 16.74 2.60 6.43
CA THR A 185 16.12 2.82 7.74
C THR A 185 16.47 4.20 8.28
N TYR A 186 15.58 4.76 9.07
CA TYR A 186 15.79 6.00 9.78
C TYR A 186 15.76 5.76 11.30
N HIS A 187 16.74 6.30 11.99
CA HIS A 187 16.81 6.27 13.43
C HIS A 187 17.03 7.71 13.95
N SER A 188 16.21 8.15 14.91
CA SER A 188 16.23 9.52 15.43
C SER A 188 17.60 10.00 15.92
N GLN A 189 18.43 9.10 16.46
CA GLN A 189 19.77 9.44 16.96
C GLN A 189 20.90 9.24 15.95
N ARG A 190 20.74 8.30 15.00
CA ARG A 190 21.81 7.90 14.06
C ARG A 190 21.54 8.39 12.62
N GLY A 191 20.34 8.91 12.35
CA GLY A 191 19.93 9.34 11.01
C GLY A 191 19.60 8.17 10.08
N PHE A 192 19.88 8.35 8.81
CA PHE A 192 19.60 7.37 7.75
C PHE A 192 20.72 6.33 7.62
N GLU A 193 20.33 5.06 7.52
CA GLU A 193 21.21 3.94 7.25
C GLU A 193 20.70 3.15 6.04
N THR A 194 21.56 2.98 5.02
CA THR A 194 21.22 2.17 3.85
C THR A 194 21.41 0.70 4.17
N ILE A 195 20.30 -0.05 4.19
CA ILE A 195 20.32 -1.50 4.44
C ILE A 195 20.67 -2.25 3.15
N ARG A 196 20.11 -1.82 2.02
CA ARG A 196 20.37 -2.47 0.73
C ARG A 196 20.31 -1.48 -0.42
N ARG A 197 21.25 -1.64 -1.36
CA ARG A 197 21.19 -1.02 -2.69
C ARG A 197 21.05 -2.11 -3.73
N PHE A 198 20.27 -1.82 -4.76
CA PHE A 198 20.09 -2.70 -5.90
C PHE A 198 20.78 -2.10 -7.13
N GLY A 199 21.18 -2.97 -8.07
CA GLY A 199 21.85 -2.54 -9.27
C GLY A 199 21.81 -3.60 -10.37
N TYR A 200 22.61 -3.42 -11.42
CA TYR A 200 22.63 -4.32 -12.58
C TYR A 200 22.87 -5.79 -12.21
N LYS A 201 23.67 -6.08 -11.18
CA LYS A 201 23.94 -7.47 -10.75
C LYS A 201 22.67 -8.18 -10.29
N ASP A 202 21.78 -7.47 -9.58
CA ASP A 202 20.50 -8.04 -9.11
C ASP A 202 19.61 -8.42 -10.30
N TYR A 203 19.56 -7.56 -11.33
CA TYR A 203 18.84 -7.84 -12.56
C TYR A 203 19.45 -9.02 -13.32
N LYS A 204 20.79 -9.00 -13.52
CA LYS A 204 21.51 -10.04 -14.25
C LYS A 204 21.31 -11.42 -13.65
N VAL A 205 21.48 -11.56 -12.31
CA VAL A 205 21.34 -12.86 -11.61
C VAL A 205 19.91 -13.43 -11.76
N ARG A 206 18.91 -12.55 -11.84
CA ARG A 206 17.52 -13.00 -12.09
C ARG A 206 17.34 -13.57 -13.49
N MET A 207 18.09 -13.10 -14.47
CA MET A 207 17.96 -13.51 -15.86
C MET A 207 18.81 -14.74 -16.23
N GLY A 208 19.70 -15.20 -15.36
CA GLY A 208 20.56 -16.36 -15.57
C GLY A 208 22.04 -16.01 -15.77
#